data_695f0166ae7de19813c4c031d5e9deaf
#
_entry.id   695f0166ae7de19813c4c031d5e9deaf
#
_cell.length_a   1.000
_cell.length_b   1.000
_cell.length_c   1.000
_cell.angle_alpha   90.00
_cell.angle_beta   90.00
_cell.angle_gamma   90.00
#
_symmetry.space_group_name_H-M   'P 1'
#
loop_
_entity.id
_entity.type
_entity.pdbx_description
1 polymer ?
#
loop_
_entity_poly.entity_id
_entity_poly.type
_entity_poly.pdbx_seq_one_letter_code
_entity_poly.pdbx_strand_id
1 'polypeptide(L)'
;MNKVIILQGLPGSGKSTWAKQYCKENPDAFILNRDSLRKMLNNGEWSAKTEEFVKAIELSALEIILKGTDNATVLIDDTNLNLKTVNNLLKVCNSLEADVALKDFFHVPLHECIERDSKREKPVGSSAIIRMNEELIKFKSYISKL
;
A
#
# COMPACT_ATOMS: atom_id res chain seq x y z
N MET A 1 17.43 11.87 7.06
CA MET A 1 16.05 11.55 7.50
C MET A 1 15.42 10.55 6.57
N ASN A 2 14.84 9.51 7.13
CA ASN A 2 14.09 8.53 6.36
C ASN A 2 12.78 9.11 5.84
N LYS A 3 12.33 8.61 4.70
CA LYS A 3 11.06 9.00 4.08
C LYS A 3 10.19 7.78 3.84
N VAL A 4 8.90 7.91 4.11
CA VAL A 4 7.92 6.88 3.81
C VAL A 4 6.89 7.46 2.84
N ILE A 5 6.67 6.79 1.72
CA ILE A 5 5.65 7.16 0.75
C ILE A 5 4.55 6.09 0.80
N ILE A 6 3.38 6.48 1.26
CA ILE A 6 2.21 5.61 1.33
C ILE A 6 1.44 5.77 0.02
N LEU A 7 1.45 4.72 -0.80
CA LEU A 7 0.69 4.70 -2.05
C LEU A 7 -0.76 4.35 -1.75
N GLN A 8 -1.69 4.99 -2.44
CA GLN A 8 -3.13 4.79 -2.22
C GLN A 8 -3.85 4.66 -3.54
N GLY A 9 -4.73 3.69 -3.65
CA GLY A 9 -5.54 3.50 -4.84
C GLY A 9 -6.05 2.08 -4.99
N LEU A 10 -6.93 1.90 -5.96
CA LEU A 10 -7.53 0.61 -6.28
C LEU A 10 -6.51 -0.34 -6.92
N PRO A 11 -6.73 -1.66 -6.82
CA PRO A 11 -6.00 -2.61 -7.66
C PRO A 11 -6.13 -2.20 -9.13
N GLY A 12 -5.06 -2.29 -9.89
CA GLY A 12 -5.05 -1.86 -11.29
C GLY A 12 -4.86 -0.36 -11.53
N SER A 13 -4.64 0.43 -10.49
CA SER A 13 -4.45 1.89 -10.65
C SER A 13 -3.02 2.30 -11.02
N GLY A 14 -2.06 1.36 -11.06
CA GLY A 14 -0.69 1.65 -11.46
C GLY A 14 0.30 1.85 -10.31
N LYS A 15 -0.11 1.60 -9.07
CA LYS A 15 0.77 1.75 -7.89
C LYS A 15 2.05 0.94 -7.99
N SER A 16 1.94 -0.37 -8.27
CA SER A 16 3.10 -1.27 -8.30
C SER A 16 4.05 -0.93 -9.46
N THR A 17 3.51 -0.52 -10.59
CA THR A 17 4.32 -0.06 -11.73
C THR A 17 5.13 1.17 -11.35
N TRP A 18 4.49 2.13 -10.71
CA TRP A 18 5.15 3.34 -10.23
C TRP A 18 6.23 3.02 -9.18
N ALA A 19 5.91 2.14 -8.23
CA ALA A 19 6.83 1.76 -7.17
C ALA A 19 8.09 1.08 -7.72
N LYS A 20 7.93 0.18 -8.67
CA LYS A 20 9.07 -0.50 -9.32
C LYS A 20 9.95 0.49 -10.07
N GLN A 21 9.34 1.44 -10.78
CA GLN A 21 10.09 2.47 -11.50
C GLN A 21 10.83 3.39 -10.53
N TYR A 22 10.18 3.78 -9.44
CA TYR A 22 10.82 4.58 -8.39
C TYR A 22 12.07 3.89 -7.83
N CYS A 23 11.98 2.60 -7.53
CA CYS A 23 13.11 1.83 -7.00
C CYS A 23 14.26 1.67 -8.00
N LYS A 24 13.97 1.61 -9.29
CA LYS A 24 15.01 1.59 -10.33
C LYS A 24 15.80 2.90 -10.33
N GLU A 25 15.14 4.00 -10.11
CA GLU A 25 15.74 5.34 -10.12
C GLU A 25 16.36 5.71 -8.76
N ASN A 26 15.96 5.02 -7.70
CA ASN A 26 16.40 5.30 -6.33
C ASN A 26 16.86 4.01 -5.65
N PRO A 27 18.15 3.64 -5.77
CA PRO A 27 18.67 2.37 -5.25
C PRO A 27 18.51 2.18 -3.74
N ASP A 28 18.35 3.25 -2.98
CA ASP A 28 18.16 3.21 -1.52
C ASP A 28 16.69 3.08 -1.12
N ALA A 29 15.80 2.77 -2.06
CA ALA A 29 14.38 2.59 -1.81
C ALA A 29 14.02 1.13 -1.53
N PHE A 30 13.07 0.93 -0.62
CA PHE A 30 12.49 -0.37 -0.28
C PHE A 30 11.00 -0.36 -0.60
N ILE A 31 10.45 -1.52 -0.98
CA ILE A 31 9.01 -1.69 -1.18
C ILE A 31 8.49 -2.69 -0.16
N LEU A 32 7.41 -2.32 0.52
CA LEU A 32 6.60 -3.23 1.32
C LEU A 32 5.24 -3.40 0.64
N ASN A 33 4.85 -4.64 0.44
CA ASN A 33 3.62 -4.98 -0.30
C ASN A 33 2.98 -6.21 0.33
N ARG A 34 1.71 -6.08 0.75
CA ARG A 34 1.00 -7.16 1.42
C ARG A 34 0.69 -8.34 0.51
N ASP A 35 0.46 -8.12 -0.79
CA ASP A 35 0.25 -9.22 -1.73
C ASP A 35 1.49 -10.10 -1.84
N SER A 36 2.67 -9.51 -1.83
CA SER A 36 3.93 -10.25 -1.82
C SER A 36 4.09 -11.06 -0.53
N LEU A 37 3.71 -10.50 0.61
CA LEU A 37 3.72 -11.21 1.88
C LEU A 37 2.74 -12.38 1.88
N ARG A 38 1.53 -12.20 1.33
CA ARG A 38 0.55 -13.28 1.19
C ARG A 38 1.08 -14.41 0.33
N LYS A 39 1.73 -14.11 -0.78
CA LYS A 39 2.35 -15.11 -1.65
C LYS A 39 3.42 -15.91 -0.91
N MET A 40 4.23 -15.22 -0.12
CA MET A 40 5.30 -15.86 0.65
C MET A 40 4.74 -16.75 1.77
N LEU A 41 3.73 -16.30 2.48
CA LEU A 41 3.21 -16.98 3.69
C LEU A 41 2.15 -18.04 3.39
N ASN A 42 1.31 -17.82 2.39
CA ASN A 42 0.12 -18.65 2.16
C ASN A 42 -0.22 -18.82 0.68
N ASN A 43 0.80 -18.83 -0.17
CA ASN A 43 0.65 -19.02 -1.62
C ASN A 43 -0.38 -18.06 -2.26
N GLY A 44 -0.54 -16.88 -1.70
CA GLY A 44 -1.46 -15.87 -2.19
C GLY A 44 -2.92 -16.05 -1.73
N GLU A 45 -3.21 -17.10 -0.99
CA GLU A 45 -4.56 -17.35 -0.47
C GLU A 45 -4.89 -16.37 0.67
N TRP A 46 -6.13 -15.86 0.67
CA TRP A 46 -6.59 -14.97 1.72
C TRP A 46 -7.21 -15.77 2.87
N SER A 47 -6.85 -15.44 4.09
CA SER A 47 -7.57 -15.88 5.29
C SER A 47 -7.45 -14.80 6.36
N ALA A 48 -8.44 -14.71 7.23
CA ALA A 48 -8.42 -13.72 8.31
C ALA A 48 -7.17 -13.84 9.21
N LYS A 49 -6.76 -15.08 9.50
CA LYS A 49 -5.58 -15.36 10.32
C LYS A 49 -4.29 -14.93 9.62
N THR A 50 -4.12 -15.30 8.35
CA THR A 50 -2.97 -14.92 7.56
C THR A 50 -2.89 -13.40 7.40
N GLU A 51 -4.02 -12.73 7.25
CA GLU A 51 -4.09 -11.28 7.12
C GLU A 51 -3.59 -10.55 8.37
N GLU A 52 -3.86 -11.09 9.57
CA GLU A 52 -3.28 -10.55 10.80
C GLU A 52 -1.76 -10.62 10.81
N PHE A 53 -1.20 -11.74 10.35
CA PHE A 53 0.26 -11.89 10.21
C PHE A 53 0.83 -10.94 9.17
N VAL A 54 0.19 -10.83 8.03
CA VAL A 54 0.62 -9.95 6.94
C VAL A 54 0.72 -8.50 7.41
N LYS A 55 -0.31 -8.01 8.10
CA LYS A 55 -0.31 -6.65 8.65
C LYS A 55 0.79 -6.43 9.69
N ALA A 56 0.95 -7.40 10.61
CA ALA A 56 1.96 -7.32 11.65
C ALA A 56 3.37 -7.36 11.07
N ILE A 57 3.62 -8.20 10.08
CA ILE A 57 4.93 -8.31 9.41
C ILE A 57 5.25 -7.01 8.67
N GLU A 58 4.29 -6.43 7.97
CA GLU A 58 4.51 -5.18 7.24
C GLU A 58 4.89 -4.04 8.20
N LEU A 59 4.16 -3.89 9.31
CA LEU A 59 4.48 -2.87 10.32
C LEU A 59 5.84 -3.11 10.96
N SER A 60 6.16 -4.37 11.28
CA SER A 60 7.45 -4.74 11.85
C SER A 60 8.60 -4.50 10.87
N ALA A 61 8.40 -4.83 9.60
CA ALA A 61 9.39 -4.59 8.55
C ALA A 61 9.65 -3.09 8.39
N LEU A 62 8.60 -2.28 8.38
CA LEU A 62 8.74 -0.82 8.32
C LEU A 62 9.57 -0.30 9.50
N GLU A 63 9.26 -0.74 10.70
CA GLU A 63 9.98 -0.35 11.91
C GLU A 63 11.45 -0.75 11.84
N ILE A 64 11.74 -1.97 11.43
CA ILE A 64 13.11 -2.49 11.30
C ILE A 64 13.90 -1.67 10.29
N ILE A 65 13.33 -1.36 9.14
CA ILE A 65 14.00 -0.57 8.10
C ILE A 65 14.28 0.85 8.61
N LEU A 66 13.29 1.49 9.23
CA LEU A 66 13.45 2.87 9.71
C LEU A 66 14.47 2.97 10.85
N LYS A 67 14.58 1.95 11.68
CA LYS A 67 15.61 1.90 12.73
C LYS A 67 17.00 1.61 12.19
N GLY A 68 17.08 0.88 11.10
CA GLY A 68 18.35 0.43 10.51
C GLY A 68 18.92 1.34 9.44
N THR A 69 18.26 2.45 9.10
CA THR A 69 18.66 3.35 8.04
C THR A 69 18.52 4.80 8.45
N ASP A 70 19.26 5.71 7.77
CA ASP A 70 19.19 7.16 8.05
C ASP A 70 18.62 7.98 6.90
N ASN A 71 18.76 7.52 5.66
CA ASN A 71 18.33 8.27 4.47
C ASN A 71 17.64 7.35 3.44
N ALA A 72 16.92 6.35 3.91
CA ALA A 72 16.20 5.45 3.03
C ALA A 72 14.80 5.98 2.73
N THR A 73 14.24 5.53 1.62
CA THR A 73 12.84 5.73 1.28
C THR A 73 12.14 4.39 1.29
N VAL A 74 11.01 4.30 1.99
CA VAL A 74 10.17 3.09 2.03
C VAL A 74 8.85 3.41 1.33
N LEU A 75 8.49 2.59 0.34
CA LEU A 75 7.21 2.67 -0.36
C LEU A 75 6.27 1.63 0.22
N ILE A 76 5.10 2.06 0.68
CA ILE A 76 4.05 1.16 1.15
C ILE A 76 3.07 0.97 -0.02
N ASP A 77 3.27 -0.10 -0.78
CA ASP A 77 2.55 -0.38 -2.01
C ASP A 77 1.35 -1.29 -1.75
N ASP A 78 0.32 -0.70 -1.17
CA ASP A 78 -0.97 -1.35 -0.88
C ASP A 78 -2.10 -0.40 -1.29
N THR A 79 -3.35 -0.84 -1.17
CA THR A 79 -4.49 0.03 -1.46
C THR A 79 -4.59 1.20 -0.48
N ASN A 80 -4.27 0.96 0.79
CA ASN A 80 -4.23 1.96 1.86
C ASN A 80 -5.47 2.86 1.92
N LEU A 81 -6.65 2.24 1.76
CA LEU A 81 -7.94 2.93 1.76
C LEU A 81 -8.64 2.85 3.12
N ASN A 82 -8.10 2.08 4.04
CA ASN A 82 -8.64 1.93 5.39
C ASN A 82 -7.93 2.91 6.33
N LEU A 83 -8.71 3.79 6.97
CA LEU A 83 -8.18 4.82 7.86
C LEU A 83 -7.38 4.26 9.04
N LYS A 84 -7.84 3.16 9.63
CA LYS A 84 -7.15 2.52 10.75
C LYS A 84 -5.76 2.04 10.32
N THR A 85 -5.68 1.43 9.16
CA THR A 85 -4.41 0.94 8.59
C THR A 85 -3.45 2.10 8.34
N VAL A 86 -3.93 3.16 7.71
CA VAL A 86 -3.11 4.35 7.43
C VAL A 86 -2.64 4.99 8.74
N ASN A 87 -3.53 5.13 9.72
CA ASN A 87 -3.17 5.69 11.03
C ASN A 87 -2.11 4.86 11.75
N ASN A 88 -2.16 3.54 11.65
CA ASN A 88 -1.14 2.66 12.24
C ASN A 88 0.23 2.89 11.59
N LEU A 89 0.26 3.04 10.27
CA LEU A 89 1.49 3.37 9.55
C LEU A 89 2.03 4.75 9.99
N LEU A 90 1.16 5.74 10.08
CA LEU A 90 1.55 7.09 10.51
C LEU A 90 2.12 7.11 11.93
N LYS A 91 1.56 6.32 12.85
CA LYS A 91 2.08 6.20 14.22
C LYS A 91 3.51 5.68 14.23
N VAL A 92 3.80 4.64 13.47
CA VAL A 92 5.16 4.09 13.36
C VAL A 92 6.11 5.15 12.78
N CYS A 93 5.70 5.80 11.69
CA CYS A 93 6.52 6.84 11.07
C CYS A 93 6.81 7.99 12.02
N ASN A 94 5.80 8.47 12.74
CA ASN A 94 5.97 9.57 13.68
C ASN A 94 6.88 9.19 14.86
N SER A 95 6.73 7.99 15.40
CA SER A 95 7.55 7.53 16.52
C SER A 95 9.03 7.38 16.15
N LEU A 96 9.33 7.14 14.88
CA LEU A 96 10.69 6.98 14.36
C LEU A 96 11.17 8.19 13.54
N GLU A 97 10.45 9.30 13.64
CA GLU A 97 10.81 10.58 13.04
C GLU A 97 11.04 10.51 11.52
N ALA A 98 10.28 9.67 10.84
CA ALA A 98 10.33 9.60 9.38
C ALA A 98 9.41 10.65 8.75
N ASP A 99 9.86 11.23 7.65
CA ASP A 99 9.03 12.10 6.82
C ASP A 99 8.03 11.28 6.02
N VAL A 100 6.76 11.69 5.98
CA VAL A 100 5.71 10.91 5.33
C VAL A 100 5.06 11.71 4.20
N ALA A 101 4.88 11.06 3.05
CA ALA A 101 4.10 11.58 1.95
C ALA A 101 3.02 10.56 1.56
N LEU A 102 1.84 11.05 1.22
CA LEU A 102 0.78 10.23 0.63
C LEU A 102 0.81 10.46 -0.89
N LYS A 103 0.82 9.36 -1.64
CA LYS A 103 0.71 9.44 -3.09
C LYS A 103 -0.49 8.64 -3.54
N ASP A 104 -1.49 9.33 -4.03
CA ASP A 104 -2.71 8.67 -4.50
C ASP A 104 -2.70 8.43 -6.01
N PHE A 105 -3.49 7.44 -6.41
CA PHE A 105 -3.77 7.08 -7.80
C PHE A 105 -5.27 7.13 -8.04
N PHE A 106 -5.95 8.08 -7.38
CA PHE A 106 -7.41 8.21 -7.40
C PHE A 106 -7.93 8.74 -8.74
N HIS A 107 -7.05 9.30 -9.56
CA HIS A 107 -7.40 9.81 -10.88
C HIS A 107 -7.72 8.72 -11.90
N VAL A 108 -7.31 7.45 -11.63
CA VAL A 108 -7.58 6.34 -12.54
C VAL A 108 -9.02 5.87 -12.32
N PRO A 109 -9.88 5.90 -13.37
CA PRO A 109 -11.28 5.54 -13.22
C PRO A 109 -11.50 4.09 -12.82
N LEU A 110 -12.58 3.82 -12.11
CA LEU A 110 -12.95 2.48 -11.65
C LEU A 110 -12.97 1.45 -12.79
N HIS A 111 -13.59 1.80 -13.92
CA HIS A 111 -13.67 0.87 -15.06
C HIS A 111 -12.30 0.50 -15.62
N GLU A 112 -11.36 1.43 -15.63
CA GLU A 112 -10.00 1.20 -16.09
C GLU A 112 -9.23 0.30 -15.11
N CYS A 113 -9.42 0.50 -13.81
CA CYS A 113 -8.83 -0.38 -12.79
C CYS A 113 -9.33 -1.82 -12.95
N ILE A 114 -10.62 -2.00 -13.15
CA ILE A 114 -11.24 -3.32 -13.35
C ILE A 114 -10.70 -3.98 -14.63
N GLU A 115 -10.60 -3.24 -15.71
CA GLU A 115 -10.08 -3.74 -16.99
C GLU A 115 -8.62 -4.19 -16.85
N ARG A 116 -7.78 -3.36 -16.26
CA ARG A 116 -6.36 -3.69 -16.03
C ARG A 116 -6.20 -4.90 -15.13
N ASP A 117 -7.00 -4.98 -14.05
CA ASP A 117 -6.98 -6.13 -13.14
C ASP A 117 -7.38 -7.43 -13.84
N SER A 118 -8.36 -7.38 -14.74
CA SER A 118 -8.83 -8.57 -15.45
C SER A 118 -7.76 -9.23 -16.31
N LYS A 119 -6.72 -8.50 -16.68
CA LYS A 119 -5.61 -8.99 -17.50
C LYS A 119 -4.48 -9.61 -16.68
N ARG A 120 -4.56 -9.57 -15.36
CA ARG A 120 -3.58 -10.20 -14.47
C ARG A 120 -3.74 -11.71 -14.46
N GLU A 121 -2.65 -12.42 -14.18
CA GLU A 121 -2.66 -13.86 -14.00
C GLU A 121 -3.61 -14.29 -12.87
N LYS A 122 -3.58 -13.57 -11.74
CA LYS A 122 -4.51 -13.76 -10.62
C LYS A 122 -5.25 -12.45 -10.35
N PRO A 123 -6.39 -12.21 -11.02
CA PRO A 123 -7.16 -10.99 -10.79
C PRO A 123 -7.73 -10.93 -9.37
N VAL A 124 -7.81 -9.73 -8.82
CA VAL A 124 -8.54 -9.47 -7.57
C VAL A 124 -10.04 -9.66 -7.79
N GLY A 125 -10.52 -9.27 -8.96
CA GLY A 125 -11.91 -9.41 -9.37
C GLY A 125 -12.71 -8.13 -9.22
N SER A 126 -13.67 -7.93 -10.13
CA SER A 126 -14.47 -6.72 -10.19
C SER A 126 -15.29 -6.46 -8.92
N SER A 127 -15.87 -7.51 -8.32
CA SER A 127 -16.68 -7.36 -7.10
C SER A 127 -15.87 -6.80 -5.93
N ALA A 128 -14.64 -7.30 -5.75
CA ALA A 128 -13.76 -6.81 -4.70
C ALA A 128 -13.31 -5.37 -4.96
N ILE A 129 -12.99 -5.04 -6.21
CA ILE A 129 -12.57 -3.70 -6.59
C ILE A 129 -13.71 -2.70 -6.40
N ILE A 130 -14.94 -3.07 -6.74
CA ILE A 130 -16.13 -2.21 -6.52
C ILE A 130 -16.30 -1.92 -5.02
N ARG A 131 -16.14 -2.93 -4.16
CA ARG A 131 -16.19 -2.71 -2.70
C ARG A 131 -15.06 -1.79 -2.21
N MET A 132 -13.86 -1.97 -2.74
CA MET A 132 -12.72 -1.09 -2.40
C MET A 132 -12.96 0.34 -2.88
N ASN A 133 -13.67 0.53 -3.99
CA ASN A 133 -14.03 1.85 -4.47
C ASN A 133 -14.98 2.57 -3.50
N GLU A 134 -15.86 1.84 -2.82
CA GLU A 134 -16.70 2.42 -1.77
C GLU A 134 -15.86 2.91 -0.59
N GLU A 135 -14.83 2.15 -0.19
CA GLU A 135 -13.87 2.57 0.82
C GLU A 135 -13.09 3.81 0.37
N LEU A 136 -12.68 3.85 -0.89
CA LEU A 136 -12.00 5.01 -1.47
C LEU A 136 -12.85 6.26 -1.39
N ILE A 137 -14.15 6.17 -1.72
CA ILE A 137 -15.08 7.28 -1.64
C ILE A 137 -15.20 7.78 -0.21
N LYS A 138 -15.34 6.88 0.76
CA LYS A 138 -15.36 7.22 2.18
C LYS A 138 -14.08 7.91 2.64
N PHE A 139 -12.94 7.41 2.20
CA PHE A 139 -11.63 7.97 2.53
C PHE A 139 -11.50 9.40 1.99
N LYS A 140 -11.87 9.64 0.74
CA LYS A 140 -11.86 10.98 0.14
C LYS A 140 -12.79 11.94 0.89
N SER A 141 -13.98 11.48 1.26
CA SER A 141 -14.95 12.27 2.02
C SER A 141 -14.38 12.67 3.39
N TYR A 142 -13.71 11.74 4.06
CA TYR A 142 -13.06 12.00 5.36
C TYR A 142 -11.97 13.06 5.23
N ILE A 143 -11.07 12.92 4.25
CA ILE A 143 -9.98 13.87 4.03
C ILE A 143 -10.51 15.26 3.70
N SER A 144 -11.57 15.37 2.91
CA SER A 144 -12.15 16.66 2.52
C SER A 144 -12.75 17.44 3.69
N LYS A 145 -13.06 16.77 4.81
CA LYS A 145 -13.58 17.39 6.03
C LYS A 145 -12.51 17.88 6.99
N LEU A 146 -11.26 17.52 6.74
CA LEU A 146 -10.14 18.02 7.53
C LEU A 146 -9.73 19.40 7.06
#